data_301a905434b3ce6ae0cee436054f4834
#
_entry.id   301a905434b3ce6ae0cee436054f4834
#
_cell.length_a   1.000
_cell.length_b   1.000
_cell.length_c   1.000
_cell.angle_alpha   90.00
_cell.angle_beta   90.00
_cell.angle_gamma   90.00
#
_symmetry.space_group_name_H-M   'P 1'
#
loop_
_entity.id
_entity.type
_entity.pdbx_description
1 polymer ?
#
loop_
_entity_poly.entity_id
_entity_poly.type
_entity_poly.pdbx_seq_one_letter_code
_entity_poly.pdbx_strand_id
1 'polypeptide(L)'
;TDEIDFMKNWLVDRGQSIPDPSMENMMHHHKMMGMATPEQMMQLEASNSTDFDRLYLNLMIKHHDGAIEMVDRLNEFPGSAYDPQLYEFVTDLENDQAVEIERMNGILISLSDDPRAGLKAGVYDAGEAILNMELIASLKKPTGFFDPKNPLEKGIEDTEDEDQSNDSEEEIERSIESMANSQRFPMLSFSN
;
A
#
# COMPACT_ATOMS: atom_id res chain seq x y z
N THR A 1 -2.69 31.26 4.46
CA THR A 1 -3.41 30.15 5.05
C THR A 1 -2.89 29.94 6.44
N ASP A 2 -3.72 29.42 7.31
CA ASP A 2 -3.53 29.40 8.77
C ASP A 2 -2.21 28.72 9.19
N GLU A 3 -1.79 27.66 8.50
CA GLU A 3 -0.54 26.92 8.74
C GLU A 3 0.72 27.77 8.49
N ILE A 4 0.75 28.50 7.37
CA ILE A 4 1.88 29.39 7.04
C ILE A 4 1.98 30.50 8.07
N ASP A 5 0.87 31.06 8.49
CA ASP A 5 0.82 32.13 9.48
C ASP A 5 1.20 31.60 10.87
N PHE A 6 0.80 30.36 11.23
CA PHE A 6 1.26 29.69 12.43
C PHE A 6 2.80 29.55 12.41
N MET A 7 3.38 28.99 11.36
CA MET A 7 4.84 28.79 11.27
C MET A 7 5.61 30.11 11.36
N LYS A 8 5.14 31.17 10.68
CA LYS A 8 5.75 32.50 10.76
C LYS A 8 5.71 33.07 12.17
N ASN A 9 4.55 33.02 12.81
CA ASN A 9 4.38 33.52 14.18
C ASN A 9 5.23 32.74 15.17
N TRP A 10 5.24 31.42 15.03
CA TRP A 10 6.07 30.54 15.87
C TRP A 10 7.56 30.87 15.78
N LEU A 11 8.09 31.18 14.58
CA LEU A 11 9.48 31.60 14.37
C LEU A 11 9.74 32.95 15.01
N VAL A 12 8.86 33.94 14.78
CA VAL A 12 9.00 35.32 15.32
C VAL A 12 8.99 35.30 16.84
N ASP A 13 8.11 34.57 17.48
CA ASP A 13 7.99 34.46 18.94
C ASP A 13 9.27 33.91 19.57
N ARG A 14 10.07 33.16 18.79
CA ARG A 14 11.36 32.60 19.21
C ARG A 14 12.57 33.38 18.72
N GLY A 15 12.33 34.60 18.19
CA GLY A 15 13.39 35.47 17.70
C GLY A 15 14.10 34.97 16.45
N GLN A 16 13.45 34.03 15.73
CA GLN A 16 13.97 33.53 14.46
C GLN A 16 13.50 34.41 13.29
N SER A 17 14.32 34.49 12.24
CA SER A 17 13.93 35.17 11.02
C SER A 17 12.97 34.33 10.18
N ILE A 18 11.98 35.01 9.60
CA ILE A 18 11.14 34.37 8.57
C ILE A 18 12.00 34.23 7.30
N PRO A 19 12.01 33.04 6.66
CA PRO A 19 12.69 32.83 5.38
C PRO A 19 12.21 33.83 4.32
N ASP A 20 13.14 34.47 3.64
CA ASP A 20 12.81 35.41 2.54
C ASP A 20 12.43 34.57 1.29
N PRO A 21 11.27 34.84 0.67
CA PRO A 21 10.86 34.17 -0.57
C PRO A 21 11.62 34.71 -1.82
N SER A 22 12.85 35.18 -1.66
CA SER A 22 13.66 35.66 -2.77
C SER A 22 13.95 34.60 -3.82
N MET A 23 14.23 35.02 -5.06
CA MET A 23 14.55 34.13 -6.20
C MET A 23 15.69 33.15 -5.92
N GLU A 24 16.62 33.51 -5.06
CA GLU A 24 17.76 32.66 -4.66
C GLU A 24 17.27 31.45 -3.81
N ASN A 25 16.30 31.66 -2.93
CA ASN A 25 15.63 30.62 -2.19
C ASN A 25 14.71 29.78 -3.08
N MET A 26 14.07 30.33 -4.10
CA MET A 26 13.25 29.56 -5.05
C MET A 26 14.06 28.51 -5.81
N MET A 27 15.33 28.74 -6.12
CA MET A 27 16.19 27.73 -6.76
C MET A 27 16.49 26.55 -5.82
N HIS A 28 16.44 26.75 -4.51
CA HIS A 28 16.57 25.67 -3.53
C HIS A 28 15.26 24.89 -3.33
N HIS A 29 14.10 25.50 -3.58
CA HIS A 29 12.80 24.85 -3.43
C HIS A 29 12.63 23.61 -4.33
N HIS A 30 13.21 23.62 -5.54
CA HIS A 30 13.16 22.45 -6.42
C HIS A 30 13.91 21.20 -5.89
N LYS A 31 14.71 21.37 -4.84
CA LYS A 31 15.41 20.26 -4.16
C LYS A 31 14.70 19.79 -2.90
N MET A 32 13.61 20.46 -2.50
CA MET A 32 12.82 20.04 -1.35
C MET A 32 12.03 18.77 -1.72
N MET A 33 11.84 17.95 -0.71
CA MET A 33 11.05 16.73 -0.86
C MET A 33 9.63 17.06 -1.33
N GLY A 34 9.11 16.23 -2.20
CA GLY A 34 7.75 16.38 -2.70
C GLY A 34 7.55 17.44 -3.78
N MET A 35 8.51 18.31 -4.05
CA MET A 35 8.36 19.36 -5.07
C MET A 35 8.35 18.77 -6.49
N ALA A 36 7.46 19.32 -7.33
CA ALA A 36 7.46 19.01 -8.76
C ALA A 36 8.68 19.62 -9.45
N THR A 37 9.26 18.88 -10.40
CA THR A 37 10.35 19.42 -11.23
C THR A 37 9.83 20.41 -12.29
N PRO A 38 10.69 21.28 -12.83
CA PRO A 38 10.28 22.17 -13.93
C PRO A 38 9.72 21.41 -15.14
N GLU A 39 10.27 20.22 -15.44
CA GLU A 39 9.80 19.35 -16.52
C GLU A 39 8.40 18.80 -16.23
N GLN A 40 8.13 18.40 -14.99
CA GLN A 40 6.81 17.96 -14.54
C GLN A 40 5.78 19.10 -14.61
N MET A 41 6.16 20.32 -14.25
CA MET A 41 5.29 21.48 -14.39
C MET A 41 4.98 21.81 -15.85
N MET A 42 5.97 21.73 -16.74
CA MET A 42 5.73 21.89 -18.20
C MET A 42 4.82 20.79 -18.75
N GLN A 43 4.96 19.55 -18.30
CA GLN A 43 4.06 18.45 -18.67
C GLN A 43 2.64 18.71 -18.19
N LEU A 44 2.47 19.22 -16.97
CA LEU A 44 1.17 19.56 -16.42
C LEU A 44 0.51 20.68 -17.24
N GLU A 45 1.25 21.71 -17.57
CA GLU A 45 0.77 22.84 -18.41
C GLU A 45 0.35 22.38 -19.81
N ALA A 46 1.05 21.40 -20.37
CA ALA A 46 0.75 20.85 -21.70
C ALA A 46 -0.38 19.79 -21.68
N SER A 47 -0.75 19.26 -20.53
CA SER A 47 -1.77 18.22 -20.39
C SER A 47 -3.19 18.82 -20.38
N ASN A 48 -4.20 17.98 -20.67
CA ASN A 48 -5.60 18.40 -20.71
C ASN A 48 -6.51 17.27 -20.21
N SER A 49 -7.71 17.65 -19.75
CA SER A 49 -8.78 16.71 -19.39
C SER A 49 -8.30 15.70 -18.34
N THR A 50 -8.63 14.44 -18.48
CA THR A 50 -8.30 13.37 -17.54
C THR A 50 -6.78 13.18 -17.34
N ASP A 51 -5.97 13.44 -18.36
CA ASP A 51 -4.52 13.36 -18.24
C ASP A 51 -3.95 14.45 -17.35
N PHE A 52 -4.52 15.67 -17.44
CA PHE A 52 -4.20 16.76 -16.53
C PHE A 52 -4.59 16.38 -15.10
N ASP A 53 -5.81 15.88 -14.89
CA ASP A 53 -6.31 15.52 -13.56
C ASP A 53 -5.42 14.43 -12.92
N ARG A 54 -5.09 13.39 -13.68
CA ARG A 54 -4.20 12.31 -13.22
C ARG A 54 -2.80 12.84 -12.86
N LEU A 55 -2.21 13.66 -13.72
CA LEU A 55 -0.86 14.20 -13.47
C LEU A 55 -0.87 15.16 -12.30
N TYR A 56 -1.87 16.05 -12.21
CA TYR A 56 -2.04 16.96 -11.09
C TYR A 56 -2.15 16.22 -9.76
N LEU A 57 -3.04 15.23 -9.67
CA LEU A 57 -3.21 14.44 -8.45
C LEU A 57 -1.95 13.70 -8.04
N ASN A 58 -1.23 13.09 -9.00
CA ASN A 58 0.04 12.42 -8.69
C ASN A 58 1.11 13.39 -8.17
N LEU A 59 1.19 14.60 -8.73
CA LEU A 59 2.11 15.62 -8.26
C LEU A 59 1.72 16.16 -6.88
N MET A 60 0.42 16.31 -6.61
CA MET A 60 -0.09 16.73 -5.31
C MET A 60 0.11 15.67 -4.23
N ILE A 61 -0.14 14.40 -4.53
CA ILE A 61 0.17 13.28 -3.61
C ILE A 61 1.66 13.33 -3.25
N LYS A 62 2.53 13.40 -4.24
CA LYS A 62 3.97 13.52 -4.00
C LYS A 62 4.34 14.75 -3.16
N HIS A 63 3.64 15.87 -3.34
CA HIS A 63 3.87 17.07 -2.55
C HIS A 63 3.47 16.86 -1.08
N HIS A 64 2.34 16.23 -0.83
CA HIS A 64 1.86 15.91 0.52
C HIS A 64 2.74 14.87 1.22
N ASP A 65 3.17 13.82 0.49
CA ASP A 65 4.15 12.85 0.99
C ASP A 65 5.46 13.55 1.40
N GLY A 66 5.89 14.55 0.63
CA GLY A 66 7.07 15.35 0.96
C GLY A 66 6.92 16.15 2.26
N ALA A 67 5.72 16.60 2.59
CA ALA A 67 5.45 17.27 3.86
C ALA A 67 5.52 16.30 5.04
N ILE A 68 4.95 15.09 4.90
CA ILE A 68 5.06 14.02 5.90
C ILE A 68 6.53 13.65 6.12
N GLU A 69 7.29 13.43 5.04
CA GLU A 69 8.73 13.12 5.14
C GLU A 69 9.53 14.24 5.84
N MET A 70 9.14 15.51 5.70
CA MET A 70 9.77 16.61 6.44
C MET A 70 9.47 16.54 7.95
N VAL A 71 8.25 16.15 8.34
CA VAL A 71 7.88 15.92 9.75
C VAL A 71 8.65 14.72 10.31
N ASP A 72 8.72 13.63 9.57
CA ASP A 72 9.49 12.44 9.97
C ASP A 72 10.96 12.81 10.24
N ARG A 73 11.59 13.54 9.33
CA ARG A 73 12.97 14.01 9.51
C ARG A 73 13.14 14.95 10.70
N LEU A 74 12.16 15.81 10.96
CA LEU A 74 12.18 16.64 12.15
C LEU A 74 12.20 15.78 13.40
N ASN A 75 11.38 14.73 13.43
CA ASN A 75 11.25 13.81 14.58
C ASN A 75 12.47 12.89 14.77
N GLU A 76 13.32 12.68 13.75
CA GLU A 76 14.58 11.96 13.88
C GLU A 76 15.60 12.67 14.83
N PHE A 77 15.46 13.99 15.01
CA PHE A 77 16.36 14.74 15.89
C PHE A 77 15.82 14.74 17.33
N PRO A 78 16.57 14.19 18.30
CA PRO A 78 16.13 14.16 19.70
C PRO A 78 15.80 15.56 20.23
N GLY A 79 14.59 15.76 20.70
CA GLY A 79 14.13 17.01 21.29
C GLY A 79 13.65 18.08 20.28
N SER A 80 13.59 17.78 18.98
CA SER A 80 13.18 18.73 17.96
C SER A 80 11.71 19.21 18.15
N ALA A 81 10.76 18.35 18.30
CA ALA A 81 9.35 18.68 18.53
C ALA A 81 8.97 18.72 20.01
N TYR A 82 9.88 19.18 20.89
CA TYR A 82 9.63 19.23 22.35
C TYR A 82 8.70 20.38 22.76
N ASP A 83 8.57 21.39 21.92
CA ASP A 83 7.60 22.47 22.12
C ASP A 83 6.19 21.96 21.90
N PRO A 84 5.28 22.07 22.88
CA PRO A 84 3.92 21.51 22.77
C PRO A 84 3.12 22.03 21.59
N GLN A 85 3.28 23.31 21.23
CA GLN A 85 2.58 23.92 20.11
C GLN A 85 3.11 23.38 18.78
N LEU A 86 4.43 23.21 18.67
CA LEU A 86 5.03 22.62 17.49
C LEU A 86 4.65 21.15 17.36
N TYR A 87 4.66 20.40 18.46
CA TYR A 87 4.26 18.99 18.46
C TYR A 87 2.80 18.80 17.98
N GLU A 88 1.88 19.59 18.52
CA GLU A 88 0.48 19.58 18.10
C GLU A 88 0.37 19.91 16.61
N PHE A 89 1.01 20.98 16.18
CA PHE A 89 1.00 21.42 14.79
C PHE A 89 1.51 20.36 13.80
N VAL A 90 2.67 19.72 14.08
CA VAL A 90 3.23 18.72 13.15
C VAL A 90 2.42 17.43 13.16
N THR A 91 1.79 17.07 14.28
CA THR A 91 0.90 15.90 14.38
C THR A 91 -0.37 16.12 13.58
N ASP A 92 -0.98 17.30 13.69
CA ASP A 92 -2.18 17.65 12.93
C ASP A 92 -1.86 17.73 11.43
N LEU A 93 -0.74 18.36 11.08
CA LEU A 93 -0.27 18.43 9.69
C LEU A 93 -0.10 17.02 9.08
N GLU A 94 0.57 16.10 9.77
CA GLU A 94 0.78 14.73 9.30
C GLU A 94 -0.55 14.01 9.06
N ASN A 95 -1.49 14.12 9.99
CA ASN A 95 -2.81 13.52 9.86
C ASN A 95 -3.61 14.10 8.69
N ASP A 96 -3.62 15.42 8.54
CA ASP A 96 -4.35 16.11 7.48
C ASP A 96 -3.78 15.74 6.11
N GLN A 97 -2.43 15.74 5.95
CA GLN A 97 -1.77 15.33 4.72
C GLN A 97 -2.10 13.87 4.36
N ALA A 98 -2.09 12.96 5.33
CA ALA A 98 -2.43 11.55 5.10
C ALA A 98 -3.89 11.38 4.61
N VAL A 99 -4.84 12.08 5.21
CA VAL A 99 -6.25 12.06 4.81
C VAL A 99 -6.44 12.63 3.40
N GLU A 100 -5.72 13.70 3.05
CA GLU A 100 -5.78 14.30 1.72
C GLU A 100 -5.18 13.37 0.65
N ILE A 101 -4.07 12.68 0.95
CA ILE A 101 -3.49 11.66 0.09
C ILE A 101 -4.49 10.52 -0.17
N GLU A 102 -5.15 10.02 0.87
CA GLU A 102 -6.18 8.97 0.72
C GLU A 102 -7.32 9.43 -0.19
N ARG A 103 -7.79 10.66 0.01
CA ARG A 103 -8.85 11.25 -0.84
C ARG A 103 -8.41 11.40 -2.29
N MET A 104 -7.19 11.88 -2.55
CA MET A 104 -6.62 12.00 -3.90
C MET A 104 -6.45 10.64 -4.58
N ASN A 105 -5.99 9.62 -3.85
CA ASN A 105 -5.92 8.26 -4.35
C ASN A 105 -7.29 7.71 -4.71
N GLY A 106 -8.33 7.99 -3.91
CA GLY A 106 -9.72 7.64 -4.24
C GLY A 106 -10.20 8.26 -5.56
N ILE A 107 -9.84 9.52 -5.82
CA ILE A 107 -10.15 10.19 -7.09
C ILE A 107 -9.37 9.52 -8.24
N LEU A 108 -8.07 9.26 -8.08
CA LEU A 108 -7.26 8.56 -9.11
C LEU A 108 -7.84 7.21 -9.49
N ILE A 109 -8.31 6.44 -8.51
CA ILE A 109 -9.03 5.18 -8.75
C ILE A 109 -10.26 5.41 -9.62
N SER A 110 -11.05 6.45 -9.33
CA SER A 110 -12.27 6.77 -10.10
C SER A 110 -11.98 7.23 -11.53
N LEU A 111 -10.79 7.78 -11.80
CA LEU A 111 -10.31 8.19 -13.11
C LEU A 111 -9.63 7.05 -13.89
N SER A 112 -9.47 5.88 -13.29
CA SER A 112 -8.80 4.75 -13.91
C SER A 112 -9.74 3.98 -14.84
N ASP A 113 -9.26 3.67 -16.05
CA ASP A 113 -9.95 2.77 -16.98
C ASP A 113 -9.61 1.29 -16.72
N ASP A 114 -8.74 1.02 -15.74
CA ASP A 114 -8.36 -0.35 -15.36
C ASP A 114 -9.52 -1.03 -14.62
N PRO A 115 -10.06 -2.14 -15.13
CA PRO A 115 -11.18 -2.84 -14.52
C PRO A 115 -10.88 -3.38 -13.11
N ARG A 116 -9.61 -3.38 -12.72
CA ARG A 116 -9.18 -3.76 -11.36
C ARG A 116 -9.21 -2.60 -10.37
N ALA A 117 -9.30 -1.35 -10.88
CA ALA A 117 -9.35 -0.17 -10.02
C ALA A 117 -10.71 -0.10 -9.31
N GLY A 118 -10.69 0.18 -8.01
CA GLY A 118 -11.91 0.33 -7.20
C GLY A 118 -12.66 -0.97 -6.92
N LEU A 119 -12.04 -2.14 -7.12
CA LEU A 119 -12.66 -3.40 -6.74
C LEU A 119 -12.96 -3.42 -5.24
N LYS A 120 -14.19 -3.86 -4.92
CA LYS A 120 -14.63 -4.01 -3.53
C LYS A 120 -13.76 -5.04 -2.82
N ALA A 121 -13.17 -4.67 -1.68
CA ALA A 121 -12.53 -5.62 -0.79
C ALA A 121 -13.58 -6.45 -0.03
N GLY A 122 -13.30 -7.73 0.18
CA GLY A 122 -14.19 -8.60 0.93
C GLY A 122 -13.64 -10.02 1.04
N VAL A 123 -14.05 -10.75 2.08
CA VAL A 123 -13.64 -12.14 2.30
C VAL A 123 -14.45 -13.10 1.41
N TYR A 124 -15.74 -12.79 1.22
CA TYR A 124 -16.69 -13.65 0.48
C TYR A 124 -17.34 -12.95 -0.72
N ASP A 125 -17.21 -11.62 -0.79
CA ASP A 125 -17.91 -10.75 -1.71
C ASP A 125 -16.97 -9.70 -2.31
N ALA A 126 -15.69 -10.01 -2.40
CA ALA A 126 -14.70 -9.20 -3.09
C ALA A 126 -15.13 -8.95 -4.55
N GLY A 127 -14.85 -7.76 -5.04
CA GLY A 127 -15.05 -7.46 -6.46
C GLY A 127 -14.09 -8.26 -7.33
N GLU A 128 -14.51 -8.62 -8.52
CA GLU A 128 -13.73 -9.42 -9.47
C GLU A 128 -13.51 -8.64 -10.77
N ALA A 129 -12.31 -8.75 -11.33
CA ALA A 129 -12.01 -8.28 -12.68
C ALA A 129 -11.42 -9.44 -13.48
N ILE A 130 -12.06 -9.75 -14.60
CA ILE A 130 -11.68 -10.85 -15.47
C ILE A 130 -11.41 -10.28 -16.87
N LEU A 131 -10.24 -10.60 -17.43
CA LEU A 131 -9.86 -10.23 -18.79
C LEU A 131 -9.34 -11.46 -19.53
N ASN A 132 -9.97 -11.81 -20.65
CA ASN A 132 -9.61 -12.98 -21.49
C ASN A 132 -9.61 -14.33 -20.73
N MET A 133 -10.38 -14.43 -19.65
CA MET A 133 -10.63 -15.66 -18.90
C MET A 133 -12.12 -15.75 -18.57
N GLU A 134 -12.60 -16.96 -18.29
CA GLU A 134 -13.97 -17.20 -17.85
C GLU A 134 -13.92 -17.92 -16.49
N LEU A 135 -14.71 -17.46 -15.53
CA LEU A 135 -14.86 -18.13 -14.26
C LEU A 135 -15.76 -19.36 -14.44
N ILE A 136 -15.16 -20.55 -14.51
CA ILE A 136 -15.88 -21.80 -14.71
C ILE A 136 -16.63 -22.21 -13.44
N ALA A 137 -16.00 -22.08 -12.26
CA ALA A 137 -16.61 -22.44 -10.99
C ALA A 137 -15.95 -21.71 -9.81
N SER A 138 -16.74 -21.44 -8.79
CA SER A 138 -16.26 -20.96 -7.49
C SER A 138 -16.68 -21.95 -6.40
N LEU A 139 -15.73 -22.59 -5.77
CA LEU A 139 -15.97 -23.52 -4.66
C LEU A 139 -15.91 -22.75 -3.35
N LYS A 140 -17.03 -22.71 -2.65
CA LYS A 140 -17.07 -22.18 -1.28
C LYS A 140 -16.50 -23.22 -0.33
N LYS A 141 -15.84 -22.76 0.73
CA LYS A 141 -15.42 -23.63 1.82
C LYS A 141 -16.63 -24.39 2.38
N PRO A 142 -16.52 -25.68 2.66
CA PRO A 142 -17.63 -26.43 3.27
C PRO A 142 -18.04 -25.83 4.61
N THR A 143 -19.29 -26.02 4.97
CA THR A 143 -19.82 -25.61 6.28
C THR A 143 -19.01 -26.33 7.36
N GLY A 144 -18.49 -25.59 8.36
CA GLY A 144 -17.66 -26.14 9.43
C GLY A 144 -16.16 -26.22 9.12
N PHE A 145 -15.70 -25.79 7.93
CA PHE A 145 -14.27 -25.74 7.62
C PHE A 145 -13.49 -24.77 8.52
N PHE A 146 -14.14 -23.72 8.97
CA PHE A 146 -13.60 -22.75 9.91
C PHE A 146 -14.76 -22.04 10.63
N ASP A 147 -14.82 -22.19 11.96
CA ASP A 147 -15.70 -21.37 12.82
C ASP A 147 -14.86 -20.29 13.50
N PRO A 148 -15.04 -19.00 13.18
CA PRO A 148 -14.31 -17.93 13.84
C PRO A 148 -14.59 -17.81 15.34
N LYS A 149 -15.70 -18.40 15.83
CA LYS A 149 -16.04 -18.43 17.25
C LYS A 149 -15.37 -19.61 17.99
N ASN A 150 -14.99 -20.63 17.26
CA ASN A 150 -14.32 -21.81 17.81
C ASN A 150 -13.22 -22.32 16.84
N PRO A 151 -12.10 -21.58 16.70
CA PRO A 151 -11.05 -21.87 15.72
C PRO A 151 -10.29 -23.17 16.00
N LEU A 152 -10.49 -23.79 17.16
CA LEU A 152 -9.84 -25.05 17.57
C LEU A 152 -10.76 -26.26 17.43
N GLU A 153 -12.02 -26.06 17.06
CA GLU A 153 -12.92 -27.17 16.82
C GLU A 153 -12.51 -27.92 15.55
N LYS A 154 -12.15 -29.19 15.68
CA LYS A 154 -11.90 -30.08 14.53
C LYS A 154 -13.20 -30.15 13.73
N GLY A 155 -13.18 -29.59 12.51
CA GLY A 155 -14.33 -29.64 11.63
C GLY A 155 -14.76 -31.07 11.38
N ILE A 156 -16.08 -31.30 11.47
CA ILE A 156 -16.85 -32.49 11.03
C ILE A 156 -16.36 -33.80 11.63
N GLU A 157 -17.09 -34.26 12.63
CA GLU A 157 -17.19 -35.67 12.90
C GLU A 157 -17.70 -36.32 11.61
N ASP A 158 -16.88 -37.22 11.03
CA ASP A 158 -17.30 -38.08 9.95
C ASP A 158 -18.56 -38.78 10.37
N THR A 159 -19.69 -38.43 9.79
CA THR A 159 -20.87 -39.26 9.81
C THR A 159 -20.45 -40.57 9.13
N GLU A 160 -20.42 -41.61 9.91
CA GLU A 160 -20.20 -42.99 9.46
C GLU A 160 -21.22 -43.31 8.35
N ASP A 161 -20.83 -43.10 7.10
CA ASP A 161 -21.35 -43.85 5.98
C ASP A 161 -20.34 -44.94 5.73
N GLU A 162 -20.60 -46.09 6.38
CA GLU A 162 -20.03 -47.36 5.98
C GLU A 162 -20.37 -47.60 4.50
N ASP A 163 -19.44 -47.41 3.62
CA ASP A 163 -19.04 -48.39 2.60
C ASP A 163 -18.13 -47.75 1.53
N GLN A 164 -17.05 -48.47 1.23
CA GLN A 164 -16.21 -48.39 0.03
C GLN A 164 -15.21 -47.22 -0.07
N SER A 165 -14.00 -47.45 0.44
CA SER A 165 -12.79 -47.36 -0.39
C SER A 165 -11.50 -47.66 0.44
N ASN A 166 -11.23 -48.93 0.61
CA ASN A 166 -9.92 -49.36 1.13
C ASN A 166 -8.82 -49.41 0.04
N ASP A 167 -9.15 -48.88 -1.16
CA ASP A 167 -8.22 -48.87 -2.31
C ASP A 167 -7.43 -47.59 -2.50
N SER A 168 -7.79 -46.48 -1.81
CA SER A 168 -7.17 -45.18 -2.07
C SER A 168 -5.87 -44.91 -1.27
N GLU A 169 -5.70 -45.51 -0.10
CA GLU A 169 -4.49 -45.29 0.70
C GLU A 169 -3.28 -46.06 0.13
N GLU A 170 -3.49 -47.29 -0.37
CA GLU A 170 -2.42 -48.04 -1.03
C GLU A 170 -1.95 -47.42 -2.37
N GLU A 171 -2.82 -46.74 -3.09
CA GLU A 171 -2.46 -46.05 -4.34
C GLU A 171 -1.65 -44.77 -4.08
N ILE A 172 -1.98 -44.05 -3.00
CA ILE A 172 -1.25 -42.85 -2.56
C ILE A 172 0.14 -43.23 -2.04
N GLU A 173 0.27 -44.29 -1.22
CA GLU A 173 1.57 -44.75 -0.73
C GLU A 173 2.48 -45.26 -1.85
N ARG A 174 1.94 -46.01 -2.83
CA ARG A 174 2.71 -46.41 -4.02
C ARG A 174 3.16 -45.23 -4.89
N SER A 175 2.36 -44.18 -4.98
CA SER A 175 2.69 -42.97 -5.70
C SER A 175 3.81 -42.17 -5.01
N ILE A 176 3.79 -42.06 -3.69
CA ILE A 176 4.81 -41.42 -2.87
C ILE A 176 6.14 -42.20 -2.93
N GLU A 177 6.12 -43.53 -2.83
CA GLU A 177 7.33 -44.38 -2.99
C GLU A 177 7.94 -44.27 -4.38
N SER A 178 7.11 -44.21 -5.42
CA SER A 178 7.57 -44.01 -6.80
C SER A 178 8.28 -42.68 -7.00
N MET A 179 7.75 -41.61 -6.41
CA MET A 179 8.38 -40.26 -6.48
C MET A 179 9.68 -40.19 -5.66
N ALA A 180 9.74 -40.84 -4.50
CA ALA A 180 10.96 -40.84 -3.68
C ALA A 180 12.11 -41.61 -4.34
N ASN A 181 11.77 -42.64 -5.12
CA ASN A 181 12.79 -43.46 -5.80
C ASN A 181 13.31 -42.85 -7.12
N SER A 182 12.57 -41.91 -7.72
CA SER A 182 12.98 -41.21 -8.93
C SER A 182 13.96 -40.04 -8.69
N GLN A 183 14.18 -39.67 -7.44
CA GLN A 183 15.11 -38.58 -7.06
C GLN A 183 16.48 -39.05 -6.54
N ARG A 184 16.84 -40.34 -6.73
CA ARG A 184 18.23 -40.77 -6.48
C ARG A 184 19.13 -40.37 -7.63
N PHE A 185 19.75 -39.19 -7.51
CA PHE A 185 20.88 -38.77 -8.36
C PHE A 185 22.07 -39.73 -8.16
N PRO A 186 22.72 -40.22 -9.24
CA PRO A 186 23.94 -40.97 -9.11
C PRO A 186 25.06 -40.02 -8.64
N MET A 187 25.68 -40.39 -7.53
CA MET A 187 26.92 -39.75 -7.06
C MET A 187 28.01 -39.94 -8.11
N LEU A 188 28.44 -38.85 -8.75
CA LEU A 188 29.65 -38.84 -9.56
C LEU A 188 30.88 -38.99 -8.64
N SER A 189 31.50 -40.16 -8.66
CA SER A 189 32.82 -40.39 -8.05
C SER A 189 33.87 -39.69 -8.88
N PHE A 190 34.49 -38.65 -8.37
CA PHE A 190 35.77 -38.15 -8.89
C PHE A 190 36.89 -39.01 -8.30
N SER A 191 37.55 -39.80 -9.17
CA SER A 191 38.85 -40.40 -8.90
C SER A 191 39.94 -39.51 -9.47
N ASN A 192 41.00 -39.32 -8.70
CA ASN A 192 42.28 -38.61 -8.97
C ASN A 192 42.68 -38.45 -10.43
#